data_6df451672cf5e39316d37d229f02c621
#
_entry.id   6df451672cf5e39316d37d229f02c621
#
_cell.length_a   1.000
_cell.length_b   1.000
_cell.length_c   1.000
_cell.angle_alpha   90.00
_cell.angle_beta   90.00
_cell.angle_gamma   90.00
#
_symmetry.space_group_name_H-M   'P 1'
#
loop_
_entity.id
_entity.type
_entity.pdbx_description
1 polymer ?
#
loop_
_entity_poly.entity_id
_entity_poly.type
_entity_poly.pdbx_seq_one_letter_code
_entity_poly.pdbx_strand_id
1 'polypeptide(L)'
;MWHPAKKHHYPNGLTLIVDEAPELKSVSIGAWVKTGSRHESQDFWGVSHFLEHMIFKGGKKRGALDISKAVDRVGGDFNAFTSREHTCFHFYLPALELKLGVALLKEILFHPLFATKEIERERQVILQEIAMTRESPEEDTFDRFMEKIFGKHPMGRNILGDKDSILGLNRKKVFEFFNQHYRPENMVIAVSGNVSFEKAKRELFVLGKSPWPNRKAGLRAVPQWGMDPPGPTLPGFWWINETSEQAHVIYAVNAPVKSHKDRVISTILQQYLGGGMSSVLFDEIREKKGWAYTVYANAIQFLDASVFSIYAGVKAERVLDTLKVFHSELAKLTRTGIPRQDLKRIQDSLIYSFELSTENAESRMMTISTSELFFKRDISSREYAKGVRAIKTIDTQALAKLWVQGGHPSILVLSAKPKGRAEWERVKEFSSRITGTDLELEAF
;
A
#
# COMPACT_ATOMS: atom_id res chain seq x y z
N MET A 1 -1.68 24.03 -13.20
CA MET A 1 -2.79 23.08 -13.49
C MET A 1 -2.17 21.74 -13.86
N TRP A 2 -2.63 20.66 -13.26
CA TRP A 2 -2.14 19.31 -13.57
C TRP A 2 -2.63 18.87 -14.95
N HIS A 3 -1.70 18.54 -15.83
CA HIS A 3 -1.98 17.95 -17.15
C HIS A 3 -1.68 16.43 -17.08
N PRO A 4 -2.36 15.61 -17.91
CA PRO A 4 -2.03 14.18 -17.98
C PRO A 4 -0.57 13.96 -18.35
N ALA A 5 0.07 13.00 -17.66
CA ALA A 5 1.46 12.64 -17.92
C ALA A 5 1.64 12.11 -19.34
N LYS A 6 2.76 12.47 -19.96
CA LYS A 6 3.17 11.95 -21.27
C LYS A 6 3.83 10.59 -21.11
N LYS A 7 3.55 9.67 -22.04
CA LYS A 7 4.03 8.29 -21.99
C LYS A 7 4.91 7.96 -23.19
N HIS A 8 5.96 7.15 -22.95
CA HIS A 8 6.81 6.58 -23.98
C HIS A 8 7.16 5.12 -23.65
N HIS A 9 7.14 4.25 -24.66
CA HIS A 9 7.59 2.88 -24.57
C HIS A 9 8.92 2.72 -25.30
N TYR A 10 9.94 2.27 -24.59
CA TYR A 10 11.25 1.99 -25.19
C TYR A 10 11.28 0.61 -25.86
N PRO A 11 12.23 0.38 -26.81
CA PRO A 11 12.32 -0.88 -27.55
C PRO A 11 12.50 -2.12 -26.70
N ASN A 12 13.08 -1.98 -25.49
CA ASN A 12 13.27 -3.09 -24.55
C ASN A 12 12.05 -3.37 -23.67
N GLY A 13 10.91 -2.70 -23.89
CA GLY A 13 9.68 -2.87 -23.12
C GLY A 13 9.54 -1.94 -21.91
N LEU A 14 10.58 -1.15 -21.55
CA LEU A 14 10.50 -0.19 -20.47
C LEU A 14 9.48 0.91 -20.77
N THR A 15 8.61 1.21 -19.82
CA THR A 15 7.66 2.33 -19.91
C THR A 15 8.20 3.54 -19.17
N LEU A 16 8.20 4.69 -19.81
CA LEU A 16 8.46 6.00 -19.21
C LEU A 16 7.17 6.79 -19.15
N ILE A 17 6.89 7.40 -18.00
CA ILE A 17 5.84 8.41 -17.82
C ILE A 17 6.46 9.69 -17.27
N VAL A 18 6.04 10.83 -17.78
CA VAL A 18 6.59 12.14 -17.40
C VAL A 18 5.46 13.13 -17.18
N ASP A 19 5.47 13.73 -16.01
CA ASP A 19 4.64 14.86 -15.64
C ASP A 19 5.51 16.14 -15.60
N GLU A 20 5.24 17.05 -16.53
CA GLU A 20 5.99 18.30 -16.70
C GLU A 20 5.43 19.36 -15.75
N ALA A 21 6.21 19.80 -14.75
CA ALA A 21 5.87 20.84 -13.79
C ALA A 21 6.99 21.91 -13.75
N PRO A 22 7.08 22.79 -14.77
CA PRO A 22 8.17 23.74 -14.92
C PRO A 22 8.23 24.80 -13.81
N GLU A 23 7.16 24.98 -13.05
CA GLU A 23 7.09 25.87 -11.89
C GLU A 23 7.86 25.36 -10.68
N LEU A 24 8.15 24.05 -10.61
CA LEU A 24 8.89 23.45 -9.50
C LEU A 24 10.40 23.66 -9.69
N LYS A 25 11.14 23.70 -8.59
CA LYS A 25 12.61 23.73 -8.57
C LYS A 25 13.24 22.35 -8.48
N SER A 26 12.43 21.33 -8.28
CA SER A 26 12.82 19.94 -8.07
C SER A 26 12.37 19.02 -9.20
N VAL A 27 12.94 17.84 -9.23
CA VAL A 27 12.52 16.70 -10.03
C VAL A 27 12.51 15.45 -9.14
N SER A 28 11.48 14.66 -9.26
CA SER A 28 11.44 13.31 -8.69
C SER A 28 11.50 12.28 -9.80
N ILE A 29 12.32 11.26 -9.62
CA ILE A 29 12.48 10.15 -10.55
C ILE A 29 12.42 8.83 -9.81
N GLY A 30 11.56 7.91 -10.24
CA GLY A 30 11.38 6.61 -9.60
C GLY A 30 11.29 5.47 -10.59
N ALA A 31 11.78 4.30 -10.16
CA ALA A 31 11.62 3.02 -10.85
C ALA A 31 10.61 2.16 -10.08
N TRP A 32 9.54 1.80 -10.75
CA TRP A 32 8.44 1.01 -10.21
C TRP A 32 8.48 -0.38 -10.83
N VAL A 33 8.77 -1.38 -10.01
CA VAL A 33 8.76 -2.79 -10.41
C VAL A 33 7.37 -3.35 -10.10
N LYS A 34 6.71 -3.96 -11.07
CA LYS A 34 5.38 -4.59 -10.89
C LYS A 34 5.53 -5.94 -10.18
N THR A 35 6.17 -5.91 -9.03
CA THR A 35 6.46 -7.08 -8.20
C THR A 35 6.58 -6.66 -6.76
N GLY A 36 5.87 -7.34 -5.88
CA GLY A 36 5.90 -7.20 -4.44
C GLY A 36 5.64 -8.56 -3.79
N SER A 37 5.32 -8.60 -2.51
CA SER A 37 5.24 -9.84 -1.73
C SER A 37 4.20 -10.84 -2.25
N ARG A 38 3.14 -10.41 -2.94
CA ARG A 38 2.17 -11.35 -3.54
C ARG A 38 2.76 -12.23 -4.66
N HIS A 39 3.87 -11.80 -5.28
CA HIS A 39 4.53 -12.51 -6.39
C HIS A 39 5.59 -13.49 -5.91
N GLU A 40 5.77 -13.63 -4.61
CA GLU A 40 6.73 -14.52 -4.00
C GLU A 40 6.14 -15.93 -3.84
N SER A 41 6.89 -16.96 -4.25
CA SER A 41 6.59 -18.31 -3.81
C SER A 41 7.01 -18.48 -2.35
N GLN A 42 6.60 -19.58 -1.70
CA GLN A 42 6.95 -19.85 -0.31
C GLN A 42 8.46 -19.83 -0.06
N ASP A 43 9.27 -20.35 -1.01
CA ASP A 43 10.73 -20.39 -0.90
C ASP A 43 11.41 -19.03 -1.02
N PHE A 44 10.67 -18.01 -1.46
CA PHE A 44 11.13 -16.63 -1.67
C PHE A 44 10.43 -15.63 -0.76
N TRP A 45 9.66 -16.08 0.23
CA TRP A 45 8.90 -15.18 1.09
C TRP A 45 9.79 -14.16 1.79
N GLY A 46 9.46 -12.87 1.64
CA GLY A 46 10.20 -11.71 2.13
C GLY A 46 11.31 -11.22 1.20
N VAL A 47 11.52 -11.85 0.04
CA VAL A 47 12.61 -11.48 -0.87
C VAL A 47 12.43 -10.12 -1.52
N SER A 48 11.20 -9.65 -1.74
CA SER A 48 10.94 -8.32 -2.33
C SER A 48 11.42 -7.22 -1.40
N HIS A 49 11.10 -7.32 -0.11
CA HIS A 49 11.56 -6.41 0.92
C HIS A 49 13.08 -6.55 1.14
N PHE A 50 13.59 -7.77 1.15
CA PHE A 50 15.03 -8.00 1.23
C PHE A 50 15.79 -7.33 0.07
N LEU A 51 15.24 -7.37 -1.15
CA LEU A 51 15.80 -6.67 -2.31
C LEU A 51 15.74 -5.15 -2.18
N GLU A 52 14.71 -4.61 -1.58
CA GLU A 52 14.61 -3.18 -1.27
C GLU A 52 15.81 -2.72 -0.44
N HIS A 53 16.12 -3.43 0.66
CA HIS A 53 17.31 -3.17 1.47
C HIS A 53 18.62 -3.33 0.69
N MET A 54 18.70 -4.37 -0.14
CA MET A 54 19.92 -4.71 -0.85
C MET A 54 20.25 -3.80 -2.04
N ILE A 55 19.25 -3.18 -2.66
CA ILE A 55 19.43 -2.44 -3.91
C ILE A 55 20.36 -1.23 -3.75
N PHE A 56 20.30 -0.57 -2.59
CA PHE A 56 21.13 0.59 -2.27
C PHE A 56 22.47 0.24 -1.59
N LYS A 57 22.76 -1.05 -1.34
CA LYS A 57 24.03 -1.47 -0.73
C LYS A 57 25.23 -1.40 -1.70
N GLY A 58 24.97 -0.99 -2.93
CA GLY A 58 25.97 -0.64 -3.91
C GLY A 58 25.95 -1.51 -5.14
N GLY A 59 26.48 -0.92 -6.18
CA GLY A 59 26.73 -1.50 -7.48
C GLY A 59 28.23 -1.64 -7.77
N LYS A 60 28.56 -1.95 -9.01
CA LYS A 60 29.96 -2.12 -9.45
C LYS A 60 30.81 -0.87 -9.31
N LYS A 61 30.21 0.33 -9.44
CA LYS A 61 30.93 1.61 -9.47
C LYS A 61 30.82 2.41 -8.19
N ARG A 62 29.73 2.26 -7.44
CA ARG A 62 29.43 3.02 -6.24
C ARG A 62 28.98 2.08 -5.14
N GLY A 63 29.59 2.20 -3.96
CA GLY A 63 29.10 1.59 -2.75
C GLY A 63 27.92 2.38 -2.16
N ALA A 64 27.30 1.86 -1.11
CA ALA A 64 26.16 2.51 -0.44
C ALA A 64 26.50 3.95 -0.01
N LEU A 65 27.64 4.15 0.63
CA LEU A 65 28.09 5.47 1.08
C LEU A 65 28.30 6.45 -0.09
N ASP A 66 28.75 5.97 -1.25
CA ASP A 66 28.96 6.81 -2.43
C ASP A 66 27.63 7.27 -3.03
N ILE A 67 26.60 6.42 -2.99
CA ILE A 67 25.24 6.77 -3.40
C ILE A 67 24.71 7.87 -2.46
N SER A 68 24.77 7.66 -1.14
CA SER A 68 24.32 8.64 -0.15
C SER A 68 25.04 9.98 -0.33
N LYS A 69 26.38 9.99 -0.37
CA LYS A 69 27.18 11.21 -0.58
C LYS A 69 26.85 11.94 -1.90
N ALA A 70 26.50 11.19 -2.96
CA ALA A 70 26.14 11.81 -4.23
C ALA A 70 24.80 12.55 -4.16
N VAL A 71 23.85 12.04 -3.40
CA VAL A 71 22.53 12.65 -3.17
C VAL A 71 22.65 13.79 -2.16
N ASP A 72 23.33 13.59 -1.02
CA ASP A 72 23.56 14.61 0.01
C ASP A 72 24.25 15.87 -0.56
N ARG A 73 25.23 15.68 -1.45
CA ARG A 73 25.96 16.78 -2.10
C ARG A 73 25.06 17.78 -2.81
N VAL A 74 23.92 17.32 -3.32
CA VAL A 74 22.97 18.15 -4.06
C VAL A 74 21.74 18.54 -3.23
N GLY A 75 21.72 18.17 -1.93
CA GLY A 75 20.58 18.42 -1.04
C GLY A 75 19.34 17.64 -1.47
N GLY A 76 19.54 16.49 -2.10
CA GLY A 76 18.47 15.59 -2.50
C GLY A 76 18.10 14.58 -1.42
N ASP A 77 17.14 13.71 -1.75
CA ASP A 77 16.74 12.57 -0.94
C ASP A 77 16.50 11.35 -1.83
N PHE A 78 16.56 10.16 -1.24
CA PHE A 78 16.19 8.91 -1.90
C PHE A 78 15.54 7.95 -0.92
N ASN A 79 14.58 7.20 -1.43
CA ASN A 79 13.86 6.24 -0.62
C ASN A 79 13.40 5.06 -1.46
N ALA A 80 12.92 4.00 -0.81
CA ALA A 80 12.28 2.86 -1.41
C ALA A 80 11.13 2.37 -0.54
N PHE A 81 10.24 1.61 -1.12
CA PHE A 81 9.23 0.87 -0.38
C PHE A 81 8.76 -0.35 -1.15
N THR A 82 8.37 -1.36 -0.42
CA THR A 82 7.77 -2.59 -0.94
C THR A 82 6.32 -2.69 -0.48
N SER A 83 5.44 -2.92 -1.43
CA SER A 83 4.04 -3.26 -1.16
C SER A 83 3.77 -4.73 -1.54
N ARG A 84 2.53 -5.15 -1.37
CA ARG A 84 2.14 -6.48 -1.83
C ARG A 84 2.23 -6.63 -3.35
N GLU A 85 2.07 -5.56 -4.12
CA GLU A 85 1.96 -5.63 -5.59
C GLU A 85 3.11 -4.99 -6.35
N HIS A 86 3.88 -4.10 -5.74
CA HIS A 86 4.99 -3.40 -6.40
C HIS A 86 6.07 -2.99 -5.41
N THR A 87 7.27 -2.77 -5.95
CA THR A 87 8.41 -2.17 -5.24
C THR A 87 8.84 -0.91 -5.98
N CYS A 88 9.12 0.16 -5.25
CA CYS A 88 9.54 1.44 -5.80
C CYS A 88 10.90 1.84 -5.24
N PHE A 89 11.73 2.43 -6.09
CA PHE A 89 12.99 3.09 -5.75
C PHE A 89 12.98 4.48 -6.36
N HIS A 90 13.14 5.53 -5.58
CA HIS A 90 13.03 6.89 -6.10
C HIS A 90 14.06 7.85 -5.51
N PHE A 91 14.30 8.92 -6.25
CA PHE A 91 15.16 10.03 -5.88
C PHE A 91 14.40 11.33 -6.03
N TYR A 92 14.52 12.21 -5.05
CA TYR A 92 14.02 13.57 -5.07
C TYR A 92 15.23 14.52 -5.13
N LEU A 93 15.35 15.30 -6.19
CA LEU A 93 16.56 16.04 -6.52
C LEU A 93 16.23 17.46 -7.01
N PRO A 94 17.19 18.41 -6.95
CA PRO A 94 17.09 19.64 -7.71
C PRO A 94 16.90 19.34 -9.21
N ALA A 95 16.10 20.13 -9.90
CA ALA A 95 15.74 19.88 -11.31
C ALA A 95 16.93 19.79 -12.27
N LEU A 96 18.06 20.45 -11.95
CA LEU A 96 19.28 20.40 -12.73
C LEU A 96 20.01 19.05 -12.63
N GLU A 97 19.72 18.28 -11.59
CA GLU A 97 20.40 17.03 -11.25
C GLU A 97 19.67 15.76 -11.74
N LEU A 98 18.72 15.88 -12.67
CA LEU A 98 18.07 14.72 -13.28
C LEU A 98 19.06 13.66 -13.80
N LYS A 99 20.19 14.10 -14.38
CA LYS A 99 21.23 13.18 -14.85
C LYS A 99 21.84 12.34 -13.74
N LEU A 100 21.99 12.90 -12.55
CA LEU A 100 22.42 12.16 -11.36
C LEU A 100 21.40 11.08 -11.02
N GLY A 101 20.12 11.42 -10.92
CA GLY A 101 19.06 10.43 -10.66
C GLY A 101 19.04 9.28 -11.67
N VAL A 102 19.16 9.59 -12.97
CA VAL A 102 19.27 8.56 -14.02
C VAL A 102 20.51 7.68 -13.85
N ALA A 103 21.66 8.28 -13.51
CA ALA A 103 22.90 7.54 -13.30
C ALA A 103 22.83 6.62 -12.08
N LEU A 104 22.17 7.06 -11.00
CA LEU A 104 21.95 6.27 -9.79
C LEU A 104 20.95 5.13 -10.05
N LEU A 105 19.82 5.40 -10.70
CA LEU A 105 18.88 4.34 -11.11
C LEU A 105 19.57 3.29 -12.00
N LYS A 106 20.39 3.72 -12.94
CA LYS A 106 21.15 2.79 -13.77
C LYS A 106 22.09 1.92 -12.94
N GLU A 107 22.79 2.50 -11.97
CA GLU A 107 23.73 1.76 -11.12
C GLU A 107 23.02 0.66 -10.33
N ILE A 108 21.94 1.02 -9.64
CA ILE A 108 21.20 0.08 -8.78
C ILE A 108 20.44 -0.99 -9.57
N LEU A 109 19.92 -0.65 -10.76
CA LEU A 109 19.13 -1.58 -11.58
C LEU A 109 19.98 -2.47 -12.49
N PHE A 110 21.15 -1.97 -12.98
CA PHE A 110 21.95 -2.71 -13.95
C PHE A 110 23.10 -3.49 -13.32
N HIS A 111 23.61 -3.01 -12.20
CA HIS A 111 24.87 -3.51 -11.66
C HIS A 111 24.84 -3.78 -10.16
N PRO A 112 23.71 -4.28 -9.58
CA PRO A 112 23.69 -4.59 -8.16
C PRO A 112 24.71 -5.70 -7.86
N LEU A 113 25.44 -5.56 -6.75
CA LEU A 113 26.45 -6.57 -6.37
C LEU A 113 25.87 -7.68 -5.51
N PHE A 114 24.90 -7.36 -4.67
CA PHE A 114 24.35 -8.27 -3.67
C PHE A 114 25.45 -9.08 -2.98
N ALA A 115 26.45 -8.35 -2.45
CA ALA A 115 27.62 -8.97 -1.81
C ALA A 115 27.17 -9.82 -0.61
N THR A 116 27.72 -11.02 -0.46
CA THR A 116 27.32 -11.95 0.60
C THR A 116 27.44 -11.31 2.00
N LYS A 117 28.50 -10.53 2.23
CA LYS A 117 28.67 -9.80 3.49
C LYS A 117 27.52 -8.83 3.78
N GLU A 118 27.03 -8.11 2.76
CA GLU A 118 25.92 -7.18 2.93
C GLU A 118 24.59 -7.94 3.10
N ILE A 119 24.40 -9.06 2.42
CA ILE A 119 23.25 -9.95 2.63
C ILE A 119 23.16 -10.39 4.09
N GLU A 120 24.27 -10.84 4.69
CA GLU A 120 24.27 -11.27 6.10
C GLU A 120 24.02 -10.08 7.06
N ARG A 121 24.56 -8.91 6.74
CA ARG A 121 24.29 -7.70 7.52
C ARG A 121 22.82 -7.29 7.47
N GLU A 122 22.25 -7.19 6.27
CA GLU A 122 20.85 -6.78 6.10
C GLU A 122 19.87 -7.82 6.62
N ARG A 123 20.21 -9.08 6.57
CA ARG A 123 19.44 -10.14 7.23
C ARG A 123 19.20 -9.82 8.71
N GLN A 124 20.25 -9.40 9.44
CA GLN A 124 20.10 -9.04 10.85
C GLN A 124 19.22 -7.79 11.05
N VAL A 125 19.34 -6.81 10.15
CA VAL A 125 18.48 -5.61 10.18
C VAL A 125 17.01 -5.99 9.97
N ILE A 126 16.71 -6.80 8.96
CA ILE A 126 15.34 -7.24 8.67
C ILE A 126 14.77 -8.11 9.81
N LEU A 127 15.57 -8.98 10.42
CA LEU A 127 15.12 -9.75 11.59
C LEU A 127 14.78 -8.85 12.79
N GLN A 128 15.52 -7.76 12.98
CA GLN A 128 15.19 -6.75 13.99
C GLN A 128 13.90 -6.00 13.63
N GLU A 129 13.71 -5.64 12.36
CA GLU A 129 12.51 -4.97 11.89
C GLU A 129 11.26 -5.86 12.06
N ILE A 130 11.36 -7.16 11.76
CA ILE A 130 10.29 -8.13 12.04
C ILE A 130 9.95 -8.14 13.54
N ALA A 131 10.96 -8.11 14.41
CA ALA A 131 10.73 -8.07 15.85
C ALA A 131 10.04 -6.76 16.27
N MET A 132 10.50 -5.62 15.76
CA MET A 132 9.90 -4.30 16.04
C MET A 132 8.45 -4.21 15.57
N THR A 133 8.13 -4.73 14.37
CA THR A 133 6.75 -4.77 13.85
C THR A 133 5.84 -5.60 14.77
N ARG A 134 6.33 -6.73 15.29
CA ARG A 134 5.57 -7.54 16.26
C ARG A 134 5.40 -6.86 17.63
N GLU A 135 6.34 -6.01 18.03
CA GLU A 135 6.25 -5.18 19.23
C GLU A 135 5.33 -3.96 19.05
N SER A 136 4.92 -3.63 17.82
CA SER A 136 3.93 -2.62 17.49
C SER A 136 2.54 -3.26 17.39
N PRO A 137 1.68 -3.19 18.43
CA PRO A 137 0.43 -3.96 18.44
C PRO A 137 -0.52 -3.57 17.29
N GLU A 138 -0.48 -2.33 16.82
CA GLU A 138 -1.27 -1.87 15.68
C GLU A 138 -0.83 -2.56 14.39
N GLU A 139 0.48 -2.55 14.09
CA GLU A 139 1.04 -3.16 12.88
C GLU A 139 0.89 -4.69 12.90
N ASP A 140 1.19 -5.34 14.02
CA ASP A 140 1.01 -6.78 14.20
C ASP A 140 -0.46 -7.19 14.03
N THR A 141 -1.40 -6.38 14.55
CA THR A 141 -2.83 -6.61 14.36
C THR A 141 -3.22 -6.58 12.87
N PHE A 142 -2.70 -5.62 12.10
CA PHE A 142 -2.97 -5.54 10.66
C PHE A 142 -2.35 -6.70 9.88
N ASP A 143 -1.13 -7.11 10.19
CA ASP A 143 -0.48 -8.23 9.52
C ASP A 143 -1.22 -9.54 9.76
N ARG A 144 -1.57 -9.83 11.01
CA ARG A 144 -2.40 -11.01 11.36
C ARG A 144 -3.78 -10.94 10.73
N PHE A 145 -4.38 -9.75 10.68
CA PHE A 145 -5.67 -9.56 10.03
C PHE A 145 -5.60 -9.91 8.53
N MET A 146 -4.58 -9.44 7.82
CA MET A 146 -4.39 -9.76 6.40
C MET A 146 -4.18 -11.26 6.18
N GLU A 147 -3.43 -11.93 7.07
CA GLU A 147 -3.24 -13.38 7.03
C GLU A 147 -4.59 -14.11 7.18
N LYS A 148 -5.42 -13.70 8.14
CA LYS A 148 -6.74 -14.32 8.39
C LYS A 148 -7.67 -14.17 7.20
N ILE A 149 -7.80 -12.98 6.65
CA ILE A 149 -8.78 -12.70 5.58
C ILE A 149 -8.40 -13.26 4.21
N PHE A 150 -7.11 -13.41 3.93
CA PHE A 150 -6.62 -13.98 2.66
C PHE A 150 -6.13 -15.43 2.78
N GLY A 151 -6.06 -15.98 4.00
CA GLY A 151 -5.69 -17.36 4.27
C GLY A 151 -4.36 -17.76 3.62
N LYS A 152 -4.38 -18.82 2.81
CA LYS A 152 -3.16 -19.34 2.15
C LYS A 152 -2.67 -18.51 0.96
N HIS A 153 -3.47 -17.54 0.51
CA HIS A 153 -3.09 -16.71 -0.62
C HIS A 153 -1.90 -15.80 -0.26
N PRO A 154 -0.93 -15.55 -1.17
CA PRO A 154 0.24 -14.70 -0.89
C PRO A 154 -0.11 -13.26 -0.42
N MET A 155 -1.27 -12.75 -0.75
CA MET A 155 -1.76 -11.46 -0.26
C MET A 155 -1.92 -11.38 1.26
N GLY A 156 -2.10 -12.51 1.94
CA GLY A 156 -2.18 -12.60 3.40
C GLY A 156 -0.82 -12.57 4.08
N ARG A 157 0.27 -12.83 3.35
CA ARG A 157 1.60 -12.91 3.94
C ARG A 157 2.12 -11.54 4.39
N ASN A 158 2.91 -11.54 5.46
CA ASN A 158 3.68 -10.36 5.86
C ASN A 158 4.69 -10.01 4.77
N ILE A 159 4.82 -8.71 4.46
CA ILE A 159 5.74 -8.20 3.43
C ILE A 159 7.20 -8.44 3.83
N LEU A 160 7.51 -8.36 5.13
CA LEU A 160 8.85 -8.57 5.67
C LEU A 160 9.32 -10.03 5.59
N GLY A 161 8.40 -10.97 5.34
CA GLY A 161 8.66 -12.40 5.55
C GLY A 161 8.50 -12.81 7.01
N ASP A 162 8.99 -13.99 7.36
CA ASP A 162 9.16 -14.44 8.73
C ASP A 162 10.63 -14.82 9.01
N LYS A 163 10.93 -15.14 10.27
CA LYS A 163 12.30 -15.49 10.69
C LYS A 163 12.90 -16.63 9.84
N ASP A 164 12.13 -17.68 9.58
CA ASP A 164 12.64 -18.87 8.89
C ASP A 164 12.84 -18.60 7.40
N SER A 165 11.90 -17.89 6.76
CA SER A 165 12.01 -17.50 5.36
C SER A 165 13.21 -16.57 5.14
N ILE A 166 13.42 -15.58 5.99
CA ILE A 166 14.55 -14.64 5.92
C ILE A 166 15.88 -15.35 6.15
N LEU A 167 15.96 -16.29 7.09
CA LEU A 167 17.16 -17.13 7.28
C LEU A 167 17.43 -18.03 6.07
N GLY A 168 16.40 -18.46 5.36
CA GLY A 168 16.49 -19.29 4.16
C GLY A 168 16.90 -18.58 2.88
N LEU A 169 16.84 -17.21 2.85
CA LEU A 169 17.29 -16.43 1.71
C LEU A 169 18.82 -16.42 1.63
N ASN A 170 19.35 -16.63 0.44
CA ASN A 170 20.77 -16.54 0.16
C ASN A 170 21.02 -15.75 -1.12
N ARG A 171 22.29 -15.44 -1.40
CA ARG A 171 22.67 -14.66 -2.59
C ARG A 171 22.10 -15.22 -3.90
N LYS A 172 22.07 -16.55 -4.04
CA LYS A 172 21.54 -17.22 -5.24
C LYS A 172 20.05 -16.93 -5.42
N LYS A 173 19.24 -17.09 -4.37
CA LYS A 173 17.80 -16.80 -4.39
C LYS A 173 17.52 -15.32 -4.67
N VAL A 174 18.26 -14.42 -4.01
CA VAL A 174 18.13 -12.96 -4.22
C VAL A 174 18.39 -12.60 -5.69
N PHE A 175 19.48 -13.11 -6.29
CA PHE A 175 19.77 -12.90 -7.71
C PHE A 175 18.75 -13.55 -8.64
N GLU A 176 18.27 -14.75 -8.31
CA GLU A 176 17.26 -15.44 -9.10
C GLU A 176 15.98 -14.63 -9.20
N PHE A 177 15.44 -14.17 -8.06
CA PHE A 177 14.25 -13.35 -8.00
C PHE A 177 14.45 -11.99 -8.69
N PHE A 178 15.58 -11.33 -8.45
CA PHE A 178 15.93 -10.08 -9.12
C PHE A 178 15.94 -10.26 -10.65
N ASN A 179 16.63 -11.25 -11.17
CA ASN A 179 16.72 -11.49 -12.62
C ASN A 179 15.38 -11.88 -13.25
N GLN A 180 14.50 -12.51 -12.48
CA GLN A 180 13.16 -12.88 -12.94
C GLN A 180 12.22 -11.68 -13.02
N HIS A 181 12.24 -10.79 -12.04
CA HIS A 181 11.22 -9.77 -11.86
C HIS A 181 11.66 -8.34 -12.25
N TYR A 182 12.94 -8.01 -12.07
CA TYR A 182 13.46 -6.66 -12.35
C TYR A 182 13.86 -6.53 -13.82
N ARG A 183 12.87 -6.49 -14.69
CA ARG A 183 13.00 -6.43 -16.14
C ARG A 183 12.37 -5.16 -16.72
N PRO A 184 12.88 -4.60 -17.84
CA PRO A 184 12.30 -3.39 -18.43
C PRO A 184 10.79 -3.51 -18.68
N GLU A 185 10.34 -4.63 -19.22
CA GLU A 185 8.92 -4.88 -19.55
C GLU A 185 8.04 -4.97 -18.29
N ASN A 186 8.64 -5.23 -17.13
CA ASN A 186 7.98 -5.27 -15.83
C ASN A 186 8.14 -3.97 -15.03
N MET A 187 8.66 -2.92 -15.67
CA MET A 187 8.97 -1.67 -14.98
C MET A 187 8.32 -0.46 -15.64
N VAL A 188 8.03 0.52 -14.77
CA VAL A 188 7.68 1.88 -15.15
C VAL A 188 8.69 2.82 -14.51
N ILE A 189 9.32 3.67 -15.31
CA ILE A 189 10.05 4.83 -14.79
C ILE A 189 9.12 6.03 -14.83
N ALA A 190 8.93 6.64 -13.68
CA ALA A 190 8.13 7.86 -13.54
C ALA A 190 9.05 9.04 -13.24
N VAL A 191 8.80 10.16 -13.91
CA VAL A 191 9.51 11.42 -13.68
C VAL A 191 8.48 12.53 -13.53
N SER A 192 8.60 13.33 -12.49
CA SER A 192 7.78 14.53 -12.32
C SER A 192 8.62 15.71 -11.86
N GLY A 193 8.24 16.91 -12.24
CA GLY A 193 8.90 18.14 -11.82
C GLY A 193 9.34 19.03 -12.98
N ASN A 194 10.34 19.87 -12.71
CA ASN A 194 10.85 20.80 -13.72
C ASN A 194 11.73 20.09 -14.76
N VAL A 195 11.09 19.36 -15.60
CA VAL A 195 11.71 18.60 -16.69
C VAL A 195 10.75 18.52 -17.87
N SER A 196 11.27 18.69 -19.10
CA SER A 196 10.46 18.42 -20.28
C SER A 196 10.48 16.93 -20.64
N PHE A 197 9.39 16.47 -21.25
CA PHE A 197 9.25 15.09 -21.73
C PHE A 197 10.41 14.65 -22.62
N GLU A 198 10.79 15.51 -23.57
CA GLU A 198 11.89 15.21 -24.50
C GLU A 198 13.26 15.12 -23.78
N LYS A 199 13.49 15.97 -22.76
CA LYS A 199 14.70 15.86 -21.92
C LYS A 199 14.71 14.56 -21.15
N ALA A 200 13.61 14.22 -20.44
CA ALA A 200 13.50 12.98 -19.68
C ALA A 200 13.69 11.75 -20.59
N LYS A 201 12.99 11.70 -21.72
CA LYS A 201 13.10 10.63 -22.72
C LYS A 201 14.53 10.44 -23.22
N ARG A 202 15.24 11.52 -23.52
CA ARG A 202 16.64 11.47 -23.98
C ARG A 202 17.58 10.96 -22.88
N GLU A 203 17.49 11.50 -21.66
CA GLU A 203 18.37 11.10 -20.56
C GLU A 203 18.13 9.63 -20.14
N LEU A 204 16.90 9.16 -20.18
CA LEU A 204 16.51 7.79 -19.83
C LEU A 204 16.69 6.78 -20.97
N PHE A 205 17.05 7.23 -22.17
CA PHE A 205 17.31 6.34 -23.30
C PHE A 205 18.37 5.26 -22.96
N VAL A 206 19.32 5.57 -22.09
CA VAL A 206 20.33 4.62 -21.61
C VAL A 206 19.73 3.39 -20.92
N LEU A 207 18.57 3.52 -20.29
CA LEU A 207 17.83 2.40 -19.69
C LEU A 207 16.95 1.66 -20.71
N GLY A 208 16.49 2.37 -21.74
CA GLY A 208 15.52 1.87 -22.72
C GLY A 208 16.13 1.21 -23.98
N LYS A 209 17.40 1.46 -24.29
CA LYS A 209 18.01 1.03 -25.57
C LYS A 209 18.60 -0.36 -25.58
N SER A 210 18.97 -0.92 -24.43
CA SER A 210 19.76 -2.16 -24.32
C SER A 210 19.01 -3.25 -23.62
N PRO A 211 19.27 -4.53 -23.91
CA PRO A 211 18.98 -5.59 -22.95
C PRO A 211 19.77 -5.27 -21.67
N TRP A 212 19.11 -5.43 -20.53
CA TRP A 212 19.77 -5.18 -19.27
C TRP A 212 20.80 -6.27 -19.00
N PRO A 213 21.93 -5.95 -18.35
CA PRO A 213 22.97 -6.95 -18.08
C PRO A 213 22.41 -8.12 -17.25
N ASN A 214 23.01 -9.30 -17.46
CA ASN A 214 22.72 -10.55 -16.75
C ASN A 214 21.37 -11.24 -17.05
N ARG A 215 20.70 -10.93 -18.14
CA ARG A 215 19.50 -11.66 -18.57
C ARG A 215 19.84 -12.81 -19.48
N LYS A 216 19.57 -14.01 -19.01
CA LYS A 216 19.55 -15.19 -19.88
C LYS A 216 18.27 -15.14 -20.73
N ALA A 217 18.40 -15.22 -22.04
CA ALA A 217 17.27 -15.50 -22.92
C ALA A 217 16.62 -16.81 -22.48
N GLY A 218 15.28 -16.86 -22.41
CA GLY A 218 14.55 -18.09 -22.04
C GLY A 218 14.11 -18.21 -20.59
N LEU A 219 14.33 -17.20 -19.74
CA LEU A 219 13.65 -17.17 -18.44
C LEU A 219 12.13 -17.06 -18.65
N ARG A 220 11.34 -17.77 -17.83
CA ARG A 220 9.87 -17.71 -17.85
C ARG A 220 9.41 -16.28 -17.88
N ALA A 221 8.34 -16.00 -18.63
CA ALA A 221 7.67 -14.70 -18.61
C ALA A 221 7.44 -14.27 -17.16
N VAL A 222 7.62 -12.97 -16.90
CA VAL A 222 7.21 -12.41 -15.60
C VAL A 222 5.75 -12.81 -15.37
N PRO A 223 5.40 -13.37 -14.20
CA PRO A 223 4.02 -13.65 -13.89
C PRO A 223 3.18 -12.41 -14.20
N GLN A 224 2.11 -12.58 -14.96
CA GLN A 224 1.26 -11.43 -15.29
C GLN A 224 0.65 -10.92 -14.01
N TRP A 225 0.68 -9.63 -13.85
CA TRP A 225 0.11 -8.94 -12.70
C TRP A 225 -1.40 -9.28 -12.60
N GLY A 226 -1.85 -9.80 -11.44
CA GLY A 226 -3.26 -10.18 -11.22
C GLY A 226 -3.68 -11.54 -11.77
N MET A 227 -2.76 -12.44 -12.14
CA MET A 227 -3.11 -13.78 -12.67
C MET A 227 -3.75 -14.74 -11.65
N ASP A 228 -3.61 -14.45 -10.37
CA ASP A 228 -4.16 -15.26 -9.28
C ASP A 228 -4.92 -14.34 -8.31
N PRO A 229 -6.18 -14.00 -8.60
CA PRO A 229 -6.98 -13.16 -7.72
C PRO A 229 -7.29 -13.89 -6.42
N PRO A 230 -7.18 -13.22 -5.26
CA PRO A 230 -7.31 -13.88 -3.96
C PRO A 230 -8.73 -14.35 -3.63
N GLY A 231 -9.70 -14.09 -4.48
CA GLY A 231 -11.10 -14.32 -4.16
C GLY A 231 -11.64 -13.33 -3.12
N PRO A 232 -12.89 -13.54 -2.66
CA PRO A 232 -13.44 -12.76 -1.56
C PRO A 232 -12.69 -13.01 -0.27
N THR A 233 -12.62 -11.99 0.60
CA THR A 233 -12.04 -12.14 1.93
C THR A 233 -12.83 -13.14 2.77
N LEU A 234 -12.12 -13.94 3.57
CA LEU A 234 -12.75 -14.91 4.47
C LEU A 234 -13.47 -14.17 5.61
N PRO A 235 -14.77 -14.39 5.83
CA PRO A 235 -15.43 -13.87 7.01
C PRO A 235 -15.00 -14.64 8.25
N GLY A 236 -15.01 -13.97 9.39
CA GLY A 236 -14.69 -14.63 10.65
C GLY A 236 -14.53 -13.65 11.80
N PHE A 237 -14.47 -14.19 13.01
CA PHE A 237 -14.10 -13.43 14.18
C PHE A 237 -12.96 -14.14 14.91
N TRP A 238 -11.78 -13.50 14.91
CA TRP A 238 -10.56 -13.99 15.55
C TRP A 238 -10.23 -13.12 16.76
N TRP A 239 -10.04 -13.78 17.91
CA TRP A 239 -9.57 -13.13 19.11
C TRP A 239 -8.18 -13.69 19.44
N ILE A 240 -7.17 -12.84 19.34
CA ILE A 240 -5.79 -13.17 19.71
C ILE A 240 -5.63 -12.74 21.17
N ASN A 241 -5.45 -13.74 22.07
CA ASN A 241 -5.32 -13.49 23.48
C ASN A 241 -3.91 -13.06 23.83
N GLU A 242 -3.71 -11.76 23.85
CA GLU A 242 -2.41 -11.14 24.15
C GLU A 242 -2.58 -10.03 25.18
N THR A 243 -1.62 -9.92 26.10
CA THR A 243 -1.64 -8.86 27.13
C THR A 243 -1.07 -7.58 26.52
N SER A 244 -1.93 -6.61 26.29
CA SER A 244 -1.56 -5.26 25.86
C SER A 244 -2.33 -4.23 26.69
N GLU A 245 -1.83 -3.00 26.74
CA GLU A 245 -2.50 -1.90 27.43
C GLU A 245 -3.85 -1.54 26.78
N GLN A 246 -3.95 -1.74 25.48
CA GLN A 246 -5.14 -1.48 24.68
C GLN A 246 -5.57 -2.75 23.95
N ALA A 247 -6.86 -2.87 23.70
CA ALA A 247 -7.39 -3.80 22.73
C ALA A 247 -7.33 -3.16 21.33
N HIS A 248 -6.74 -3.85 20.38
CA HIS A 248 -6.67 -3.45 18.96
C HIS A 248 -7.76 -4.18 18.22
N VAL A 249 -8.67 -3.42 17.61
CA VAL A 249 -9.89 -3.95 17.00
C VAL A 249 -9.91 -3.57 15.52
N ILE A 250 -9.98 -4.58 14.65
CA ILE A 250 -10.25 -4.39 13.22
C ILE A 250 -11.61 -4.98 12.90
N TYR A 251 -12.45 -4.20 12.23
CA TYR A 251 -13.71 -4.63 11.62
C TYR A 251 -13.66 -4.35 10.14
N ALA A 252 -13.82 -5.35 9.31
CA ALA A 252 -13.72 -5.16 7.87
C ALA A 252 -14.82 -5.88 7.09
N VAL A 253 -15.04 -5.39 5.89
CA VAL A 253 -15.94 -6.01 4.92
C VAL A 253 -15.19 -6.19 3.58
N ASN A 254 -15.51 -7.25 2.86
CA ASN A 254 -15.11 -7.39 1.48
C ASN A 254 -15.70 -6.22 0.69
N ALA A 255 -14.86 -5.43 0.02
CA ALA A 255 -15.26 -4.17 -0.58
C ALA A 255 -14.99 -4.14 -2.09
N PRO A 256 -15.63 -5.03 -2.89
CA PRO A 256 -15.34 -5.10 -4.31
C PRO A 256 -15.58 -3.76 -4.99
N VAL A 257 -14.58 -3.34 -5.78
CA VAL A 257 -14.63 -2.15 -6.62
C VAL A 257 -14.52 -2.59 -8.08
N LYS A 258 -15.56 -2.33 -8.86
CA LYS A 258 -15.68 -2.78 -10.26
C LYS A 258 -15.26 -1.69 -11.26
N SER A 259 -15.15 -0.47 -10.81
CA SER A 259 -14.88 0.69 -11.67
C SER A 259 -14.05 1.74 -10.97
N HIS A 260 -13.48 2.66 -11.74
CA HIS A 260 -12.82 3.85 -11.19
C HIS A 260 -13.78 4.68 -10.32
N LYS A 261 -15.07 4.76 -10.71
CA LYS A 261 -16.10 5.44 -9.91
C LYS A 261 -16.24 4.80 -8.53
N ASP A 262 -16.25 3.48 -8.43
CA ASP A 262 -16.37 2.77 -7.15
C ASP A 262 -15.15 3.04 -6.26
N ARG A 263 -13.95 3.17 -6.84
CA ARG A 263 -12.74 3.54 -6.09
C ARG A 263 -12.86 4.95 -5.49
N VAL A 264 -13.37 5.90 -6.25
CA VAL A 264 -13.64 7.27 -5.75
C VAL A 264 -14.68 7.23 -4.63
N ILE A 265 -15.76 6.47 -4.79
CA ILE A 265 -16.78 6.33 -3.74
C ILE A 265 -16.20 5.66 -2.49
N SER A 266 -15.35 4.64 -2.66
CA SER A 266 -14.66 3.97 -1.55
C SER A 266 -13.81 4.95 -0.74
N THR A 267 -13.04 5.83 -1.42
CA THR A 267 -12.26 6.90 -0.77
C THR A 267 -13.19 7.89 -0.04
N ILE A 268 -14.32 8.27 -0.63
CA ILE A 268 -15.30 9.15 0.01
C ILE A 268 -15.90 8.50 1.27
N LEU A 269 -16.24 7.21 1.23
CA LEU A 269 -16.74 6.45 2.38
C LEU A 269 -15.68 6.34 3.48
N GLN A 270 -14.42 6.14 3.12
CA GLN A 270 -13.30 6.14 4.05
C GLN A 270 -13.18 7.50 4.77
N GLN A 271 -13.18 8.59 4.03
CA GLN A 271 -13.10 9.96 4.58
C GLN A 271 -14.28 10.26 5.50
N TYR A 272 -15.48 9.83 5.14
CA TYR A 272 -16.67 10.02 5.95
C TYR A 272 -16.61 9.29 7.28
N LEU A 273 -16.25 8.00 7.25
CA LEU A 273 -16.25 7.16 8.44
C LEU A 273 -15.05 7.41 9.36
N GLY A 274 -13.84 7.51 8.82
CA GLY A 274 -12.63 7.56 9.65
C GLY A 274 -11.44 8.29 9.02
N GLY A 275 -11.68 9.24 8.10
CA GLY A 275 -10.61 9.95 7.39
C GLY A 275 -10.04 11.18 8.12
N GLY A 276 -10.37 11.41 9.40
CA GLY A 276 -9.83 12.53 10.16
C GLY A 276 -10.73 12.98 11.31
N MET A 277 -10.37 14.08 11.95
CA MET A 277 -11.04 14.57 13.18
C MET A 277 -12.54 14.92 12.99
N SER A 278 -12.98 15.20 11.79
CA SER A 278 -14.38 15.48 11.47
C SER A 278 -15.15 14.26 10.95
N SER A 279 -14.57 13.07 11.04
CA SER A 279 -15.20 11.82 10.62
C SER A 279 -16.17 11.29 11.68
N VAL A 280 -17.13 10.49 11.24
CA VAL A 280 -18.20 9.97 12.12
C VAL A 280 -17.66 9.14 13.27
N LEU A 281 -16.69 8.25 13.00
CA LEU A 281 -16.15 7.38 14.04
C LEU A 281 -15.26 8.12 15.02
N PHE A 282 -14.54 9.14 14.56
CA PHE A 282 -13.75 9.99 15.44
C PHE A 282 -14.67 10.76 16.41
N ASP A 283 -15.75 11.38 15.90
CA ASP A 283 -16.73 12.08 16.72
C ASP A 283 -17.43 11.13 17.71
N GLU A 284 -17.94 9.99 17.23
CA GLU A 284 -18.70 9.05 18.07
C GLU A 284 -17.85 8.33 19.13
N ILE A 285 -16.65 7.88 18.80
CA ILE A 285 -15.84 7.01 19.65
C ILE A 285 -14.85 7.81 20.48
N ARG A 286 -14.19 8.80 19.87
CA ARG A 286 -13.16 9.57 20.56
C ARG A 286 -13.75 10.81 21.25
N GLU A 287 -14.45 11.67 20.53
CA GLU A 287 -14.91 12.94 21.10
C GLU A 287 -16.08 12.76 22.09
N LYS A 288 -17.14 12.05 21.69
CA LYS A 288 -18.33 11.88 22.53
C LYS A 288 -18.14 10.87 23.66
N LYS A 289 -17.42 9.79 23.41
CA LYS A 289 -17.33 8.66 24.36
C LYS A 289 -15.97 8.53 25.05
N GLY A 290 -14.91 9.10 24.50
CA GLY A 290 -13.56 9.00 25.04
C GLY A 290 -13.03 7.56 25.12
N TRP A 291 -13.49 6.66 24.23
CA TRP A 291 -13.12 5.25 24.29
C TRP A 291 -11.81 4.92 23.58
N ALA A 292 -11.45 5.69 22.54
CA ALA A 292 -10.24 5.49 21.75
C ALA A 292 -9.43 6.77 21.61
N TYR A 293 -8.10 6.64 21.61
CA TYR A 293 -7.21 7.70 21.15
C TYR A 293 -7.07 7.67 19.63
N THR A 294 -6.99 6.48 19.07
CA THR A 294 -6.86 6.24 17.63
C THR A 294 -8.07 5.49 17.09
N VAL A 295 -8.73 6.07 16.10
CA VAL A 295 -9.79 5.42 15.31
C VAL A 295 -9.75 5.96 13.89
N TYR A 296 -9.76 5.05 12.91
CA TYR A 296 -9.75 5.41 11.50
C TYR A 296 -10.34 4.32 10.61
N ALA A 297 -10.61 4.67 9.36
CA ALA A 297 -11.04 3.74 8.33
C ALA A 297 -10.03 3.69 7.18
N ASN A 298 -9.84 2.53 6.60
CA ASN A 298 -8.98 2.29 5.44
C ASN A 298 -9.75 1.65 4.30
N ALA A 299 -9.56 2.19 3.09
CA ALA A 299 -9.96 1.55 1.85
C ALA A 299 -8.73 0.92 1.20
N ILE A 300 -8.45 -0.33 1.55
CA ILE A 300 -7.30 -1.09 1.06
C ILE A 300 -7.66 -1.61 -0.33
N GLN A 301 -7.01 -1.06 -1.36
CA GLN A 301 -7.33 -1.38 -2.76
C GLN A 301 -6.13 -2.00 -3.45
N PHE A 302 -6.32 -3.19 -3.98
CA PHE A 302 -5.39 -3.91 -4.82
C PHE A 302 -5.87 -3.91 -6.28
N LEU A 303 -5.12 -4.54 -7.16
CA LEU A 303 -5.49 -4.65 -8.57
C LEU A 303 -6.82 -5.40 -8.76
N ASP A 304 -7.01 -6.48 -8.03
CA ASP A 304 -8.08 -7.47 -8.18
C ASP A 304 -8.82 -7.81 -6.88
N ALA A 305 -8.49 -7.15 -5.78
CA ALA A 305 -9.15 -7.28 -4.50
C ALA A 305 -9.28 -5.92 -3.80
N SER A 306 -10.22 -5.79 -2.89
CA SER A 306 -10.29 -4.63 -2.02
C SER A 306 -11.03 -4.94 -0.72
N VAL A 307 -10.56 -4.31 0.34
CA VAL A 307 -11.06 -4.48 1.70
C VAL A 307 -11.35 -3.10 2.28
N PHE A 308 -12.50 -2.91 2.86
CA PHE A 308 -12.79 -1.73 3.66
C PHE A 308 -12.69 -2.12 5.13
N SER A 309 -11.79 -1.49 5.86
CA SER A 309 -11.54 -1.80 7.26
C SER A 309 -11.69 -0.57 8.15
N ILE A 310 -12.09 -0.81 9.38
CA ILE A 310 -12.13 0.18 10.45
C ILE A 310 -11.25 -0.36 11.58
N TYR A 311 -10.40 0.50 12.12
CA TYR A 311 -9.52 0.19 13.24
C TYR A 311 -9.81 1.10 14.41
N ALA A 312 -9.68 0.57 15.64
CA ALA A 312 -9.58 1.38 16.85
C ALA A 312 -8.73 0.70 17.93
N GLY A 313 -7.93 1.52 18.63
CA GLY A 313 -7.26 1.17 19.87
C GLY A 313 -8.14 1.60 21.06
N VAL A 314 -8.69 0.64 21.83
CA VAL A 314 -9.65 0.90 22.92
C VAL A 314 -9.28 0.13 24.18
N LYS A 315 -9.91 0.42 25.32
CA LYS A 315 -9.81 -0.45 26.49
C LYS A 315 -10.53 -1.78 26.27
N ALA A 316 -10.03 -2.86 26.82
CA ALA A 316 -10.57 -4.21 26.63
C ALA A 316 -12.09 -4.31 26.92
N GLU A 317 -12.58 -3.64 27.97
CA GLU A 317 -14.01 -3.61 28.31
C GLU A 317 -14.87 -2.84 27.29
N ARG A 318 -14.26 -2.11 26.34
CA ARG A 318 -14.97 -1.34 25.30
C ARG A 318 -15.03 -2.02 23.94
N VAL A 319 -14.40 -3.18 23.79
CA VAL A 319 -14.35 -3.90 22.51
C VAL A 319 -15.73 -4.14 21.93
N LEU A 320 -16.64 -4.74 22.70
CA LEU A 320 -17.98 -5.06 22.22
C LEU A 320 -18.79 -3.82 21.85
N ASP A 321 -18.71 -2.76 22.65
CA ASP A 321 -19.42 -1.51 22.38
C ASP A 321 -18.87 -0.81 21.14
N THR A 322 -17.54 -0.85 20.94
CA THR A 322 -16.88 -0.32 19.73
C THR A 322 -17.30 -1.08 18.48
N LEU A 323 -17.32 -2.42 18.53
CA LEU A 323 -17.80 -3.24 17.42
C LEU A 323 -19.25 -2.97 17.04
N LYS A 324 -20.12 -2.72 18.04
CA LYS A 324 -21.51 -2.31 17.79
C LYS A 324 -21.60 -0.97 17.09
N VAL A 325 -20.76 -0.01 17.46
CA VAL A 325 -20.69 1.31 16.77
C VAL A 325 -20.24 1.11 15.33
N PHE A 326 -19.16 0.37 15.07
CA PHE A 326 -18.70 0.11 13.71
C PHE A 326 -19.80 -0.50 12.84
N HIS A 327 -20.42 -1.56 13.34
CA HIS A 327 -21.50 -2.24 12.63
C HIS A 327 -22.70 -1.31 12.37
N SER A 328 -23.10 -0.51 13.38
CA SER A 328 -24.24 0.39 13.24
C SER A 328 -23.99 1.52 12.25
N GLU A 329 -22.77 2.10 12.21
CA GLU A 329 -22.46 3.19 11.28
C GLU A 329 -22.40 2.69 9.83
N LEU A 330 -21.82 1.51 9.60
CA LEU A 330 -21.89 0.86 8.29
C LEU A 330 -23.33 0.55 7.87
N ALA A 331 -24.15 0.03 8.79
CA ALA A 331 -25.55 -0.25 8.54
C ALA A 331 -26.38 1.04 8.24
N LYS A 332 -26.07 2.17 8.86
CA LYS A 332 -26.68 3.47 8.52
C LYS A 332 -26.39 3.86 7.07
N LEU A 333 -25.13 3.73 6.65
CA LEU A 333 -24.74 4.02 5.26
C LEU A 333 -25.51 3.20 4.22
N THR A 334 -25.85 1.94 4.52
CA THR A 334 -26.65 1.12 3.61
C THR A 334 -28.09 1.64 3.47
N ARG A 335 -28.61 2.36 4.47
CA ARG A 335 -29.98 2.89 4.46
C ARG A 335 -30.08 4.27 3.84
N THR A 336 -29.14 5.16 4.17
CA THR A 336 -29.26 6.58 3.82
C THR A 336 -28.17 7.09 2.88
N GLY A 337 -27.04 6.37 2.76
CA GLY A 337 -25.79 6.92 2.18
C GLY A 337 -25.23 8.05 3.03
N ILE A 338 -24.27 8.78 2.50
CA ILE A 338 -23.68 9.95 3.15
C ILE A 338 -24.65 11.14 3.01
N PRO A 339 -24.94 11.90 4.10
CA PRO A 339 -25.74 13.12 4.03
C PRO A 339 -25.14 14.12 3.04
N ARG A 340 -26.00 14.84 2.30
CA ARG A 340 -25.56 15.75 1.23
C ARG A 340 -24.55 16.80 1.68
N GLN A 341 -24.71 17.35 2.88
CA GLN A 341 -23.79 18.35 3.43
C GLN A 341 -22.40 17.76 3.67
N ASP A 342 -22.32 16.59 4.30
CA ASP A 342 -21.06 15.88 4.56
C ASP A 342 -20.40 15.44 3.26
N LEU A 343 -21.18 14.90 2.31
CA LEU A 343 -20.67 14.52 1.01
C LEU A 343 -20.00 15.68 0.29
N LYS A 344 -20.65 16.87 0.29
CA LYS A 344 -20.07 18.07 -0.30
C LYS A 344 -18.76 18.47 0.38
N ARG A 345 -18.73 18.49 1.71
CA ARG A 345 -17.52 18.78 2.51
C ARG A 345 -16.36 17.85 2.16
N ILE A 346 -16.63 16.55 2.06
CA ILE A 346 -15.62 15.55 1.72
C ILE A 346 -15.15 15.70 0.28
N GLN A 347 -16.06 15.96 -0.66
CA GLN A 347 -15.71 16.21 -2.06
C GLN A 347 -14.77 17.41 -2.19
N ASP A 348 -15.07 18.51 -1.52
CA ASP A 348 -14.23 19.71 -1.53
C ASP A 348 -12.86 19.40 -0.89
N SER A 349 -12.84 18.71 0.25
CA SER A 349 -11.60 18.30 0.92
C SER A 349 -10.72 17.43 0.03
N LEU A 350 -11.27 16.42 -0.64
CA LEU A 350 -10.50 15.54 -1.53
C LEU A 350 -9.91 16.31 -2.73
N ILE A 351 -10.68 17.23 -3.31
CA ILE A 351 -10.23 18.04 -4.43
C ILE A 351 -9.09 18.96 -4.01
N TYR A 352 -9.24 19.67 -2.88
CA TYR A 352 -8.20 20.58 -2.38
C TYR A 352 -6.95 19.82 -1.91
N SER A 353 -7.10 18.67 -1.25
CA SER A 353 -5.95 17.82 -0.88
C SER A 353 -5.19 17.33 -2.11
N PHE A 354 -5.91 16.98 -3.19
CA PHE A 354 -5.28 16.64 -4.45
C PHE A 354 -4.52 17.83 -5.05
N GLU A 355 -5.11 19.02 -5.06
CA GLU A 355 -4.44 20.24 -5.55
C GLU A 355 -3.17 20.54 -4.75
N LEU A 356 -3.24 20.51 -3.41
CA LEU A 356 -2.08 20.69 -2.54
C LEU A 356 -0.97 19.65 -2.78
N SER A 357 -1.33 18.39 -3.05
CA SER A 357 -0.36 17.35 -3.36
C SER A 357 0.42 17.61 -4.66
N THR A 358 -0.13 18.46 -5.56
CA THR A 358 0.55 18.80 -6.82
C THR A 358 1.67 19.83 -6.67
N GLU A 359 1.87 20.40 -5.50
CA GLU A 359 2.97 21.33 -5.21
C GLU A 359 4.32 20.63 -4.99
N ASN A 360 4.32 19.31 -4.84
CA ASN A 360 5.51 18.51 -4.59
C ASN A 360 5.76 17.51 -5.73
N ALA A 361 6.98 17.51 -6.28
CA ALA A 361 7.35 16.65 -7.40
C ALA A 361 7.27 15.15 -7.07
N GLU A 362 7.55 14.77 -5.82
CA GLU A 362 7.49 13.39 -5.38
C GLU A 362 6.02 12.91 -5.30
N SER A 363 5.13 13.68 -4.68
CA SER A 363 3.69 13.37 -4.61
C SER A 363 3.07 13.27 -6.01
N ARG A 364 3.50 14.14 -6.94
CA ARG A 364 3.10 14.09 -8.35
C ARG A 364 3.59 12.80 -9.01
N MET A 365 4.87 12.44 -8.82
CA MET A 365 5.44 11.19 -9.34
C MET A 365 4.69 9.96 -8.81
N MET A 366 4.40 9.91 -7.52
CA MET A 366 3.62 8.82 -6.89
C MET A 366 2.23 8.71 -7.53
N THR A 367 1.56 9.82 -7.77
CA THR A 367 0.22 9.87 -8.38
C THR A 367 0.22 9.32 -9.80
N ILE A 368 1.12 9.79 -10.69
CA ILE A 368 1.16 9.29 -12.08
C ILE A 368 1.57 7.82 -12.14
N SER A 369 2.46 7.39 -11.24
CA SER A 369 2.92 6.00 -11.17
C SER A 369 1.78 5.07 -10.78
N THR A 370 1.04 5.40 -9.73
CA THR A 370 -0.12 4.63 -9.28
C THR A 370 -1.19 4.58 -10.38
N SER A 371 -1.46 5.72 -11.04
CA SER A 371 -2.39 5.79 -12.16
C SER A 371 -1.98 4.90 -13.32
N GLU A 372 -0.69 4.88 -13.67
CA GLU A 372 -0.17 3.99 -14.73
C GLU A 372 -0.23 2.52 -14.33
N LEU A 373 0.18 2.20 -13.10
CA LEU A 373 0.22 0.82 -12.62
C LEU A 373 -1.17 0.19 -12.59
N PHE A 374 -2.13 0.87 -11.98
CA PHE A 374 -3.46 0.30 -11.73
C PHE A 374 -4.46 0.55 -12.85
N PHE A 375 -4.36 1.70 -13.54
CA PHE A 375 -5.39 2.10 -14.51
C PHE A 375 -4.91 2.21 -15.96
N LYS A 376 -3.57 2.18 -16.18
CA LYS A 376 -2.94 2.44 -17.49
C LYS A 376 -3.35 3.81 -18.08
N ARG A 377 -3.85 4.70 -17.25
CA ARG A 377 -4.37 5.99 -17.60
C ARG A 377 -4.07 6.99 -16.49
N ASP A 378 -3.59 8.15 -16.87
CA ASP A 378 -3.50 9.31 -16.00
C ASP A 378 -4.68 10.27 -16.26
N ILE A 379 -5.10 11.00 -15.22
CA ILE A 379 -6.21 11.94 -15.27
C ILE A 379 -5.77 13.33 -14.80
N SER A 380 -6.29 14.36 -15.48
CA SER A 380 -6.06 15.75 -15.05
C SER A 380 -6.76 16.07 -13.74
N SER A 381 -6.26 17.11 -13.02
CA SER A 381 -6.96 17.61 -11.81
C SER A 381 -8.42 18.02 -12.09
N ARG A 382 -8.69 18.56 -13.28
CA ARG A 382 -10.05 18.90 -13.70
C ARG A 382 -10.93 17.65 -13.84
N GLU A 383 -10.39 16.57 -14.42
CA GLU A 383 -11.11 15.30 -14.58
C GLU A 383 -11.34 14.63 -13.21
N TYR A 384 -10.32 14.63 -12.33
CA TYR A 384 -10.45 14.16 -10.96
C TYR A 384 -11.56 14.91 -10.22
N ALA A 385 -11.51 16.24 -10.20
CA ALA A 385 -12.52 17.08 -9.56
C ALA A 385 -13.93 16.84 -10.12
N LYS A 386 -14.06 16.69 -11.46
CA LYS A 386 -15.33 16.35 -12.10
C LYS A 386 -15.84 14.96 -11.66
N GLY A 387 -14.96 13.98 -11.58
CA GLY A 387 -15.28 12.62 -11.12
C GLY A 387 -15.76 12.62 -9.66
N VAL A 388 -15.03 13.30 -8.77
CA VAL A 388 -15.39 13.43 -7.35
C VAL A 388 -16.73 14.14 -7.18
N ARG A 389 -16.95 15.29 -7.86
CA ARG A 389 -18.19 16.06 -7.78
C ARG A 389 -19.41 15.34 -8.37
N ALA A 390 -19.22 14.39 -9.28
CA ALA A 390 -20.30 13.63 -9.88
C ALA A 390 -20.94 12.60 -8.93
N ILE A 391 -20.26 12.26 -7.83
CA ILE A 391 -20.76 11.29 -6.85
C ILE A 391 -21.92 11.88 -6.07
N LYS A 392 -23.00 11.11 -5.93
CA LYS A 392 -24.21 11.48 -5.20
C LYS A 392 -24.39 10.57 -3.98
N THR A 393 -25.22 11.00 -3.03
CA THR A 393 -25.60 10.19 -1.84
C THR A 393 -26.05 8.77 -2.21
N ILE A 394 -26.84 8.64 -3.27
CA ILE A 394 -27.33 7.32 -3.73
C ILE A 394 -26.19 6.41 -4.20
N ASP A 395 -25.12 6.96 -4.77
CA ASP A 395 -23.95 6.17 -5.19
C ASP A 395 -23.23 5.61 -3.95
N THR A 396 -23.07 6.43 -2.90
CA THR A 396 -22.45 5.99 -1.63
C THR A 396 -23.29 4.95 -0.92
N GLN A 397 -24.62 5.11 -0.96
CA GLN A 397 -25.56 4.10 -0.45
C GLN A 397 -25.45 2.78 -1.20
N ALA A 398 -25.43 2.83 -2.53
CA ALA A 398 -25.38 1.65 -3.37
C ALA A 398 -24.10 0.83 -3.12
N LEU A 399 -22.93 1.50 -3.03
CA LEU A 399 -21.67 0.82 -2.77
C LEU A 399 -21.63 0.24 -1.35
N ALA A 400 -22.10 0.99 -0.34
CA ALA A 400 -22.19 0.50 1.04
C ALA A 400 -23.11 -0.74 1.14
N LYS A 401 -24.24 -0.75 0.42
CA LYS A 401 -25.12 -1.91 0.32
C LYS A 401 -24.40 -3.12 -0.27
N LEU A 402 -23.67 -2.92 -1.37
CA LEU A 402 -22.91 -4.00 -2.01
C LEU A 402 -21.90 -4.63 -1.03
N TRP A 403 -21.23 -3.83 -0.24
CA TRP A 403 -20.23 -4.31 0.72
C TRP A 403 -20.85 -5.08 1.89
N VAL A 404 -21.88 -4.51 2.52
CA VAL A 404 -22.51 -5.10 3.71
C VAL A 404 -23.40 -6.29 3.38
N GLN A 405 -24.08 -6.26 2.22
CA GLN A 405 -24.94 -7.36 1.76
C GLN A 405 -24.18 -8.43 0.97
N GLY A 406 -22.97 -8.14 0.54
CA GLY A 406 -22.11 -9.04 -0.25
C GLY A 406 -21.43 -10.14 0.56
N GLY A 407 -21.59 -10.15 1.89
CA GLY A 407 -21.01 -11.15 2.77
C GLY A 407 -20.98 -10.71 4.24
N HIS A 408 -20.51 -11.61 5.08
CA HIS A 408 -20.30 -11.33 6.50
C HIS A 408 -18.98 -10.56 6.72
N PRO A 409 -18.88 -9.73 7.79
CA PRO A 409 -17.65 -9.04 8.11
C PRO A 409 -16.55 -9.99 8.60
N SER A 410 -15.34 -9.51 8.53
CA SER A 410 -14.15 -10.10 9.13
C SER A 410 -13.72 -9.22 10.31
N ILE A 411 -13.56 -9.83 11.48
CA ILE A 411 -13.22 -9.10 12.71
C ILE A 411 -11.99 -9.75 13.34
N LEU A 412 -11.02 -8.93 13.70
CA LEU A 412 -9.89 -9.36 14.50
C LEU A 412 -9.75 -8.46 15.72
N VAL A 413 -9.57 -9.08 16.88
CA VAL A 413 -9.28 -8.41 18.15
C VAL A 413 -7.99 -8.99 18.71
N LEU A 414 -7.02 -8.12 18.96
CA LEU A 414 -5.81 -8.44 19.70
C LEU A 414 -5.94 -7.79 21.08
N SER A 415 -6.15 -8.60 22.13
CA SER A 415 -6.38 -8.13 23.49
C SER A 415 -6.38 -9.28 24.49
N ALA A 416 -6.11 -8.97 25.74
CA ALA A 416 -6.41 -9.90 26.80
C ALA A 416 -7.90 -10.27 26.78
N LYS A 417 -8.18 -11.57 26.93
CA LYS A 417 -9.56 -12.07 26.99
C LYS A 417 -10.32 -11.44 28.17
N PRO A 418 -11.58 -11.02 28.00
CA PRO A 418 -12.41 -10.54 29.12
C PRO A 418 -12.45 -11.54 30.27
N LYS A 419 -12.23 -11.05 31.49
CA LYS A 419 -12.23 -11.90 32.71
C LYS A 419 -13.64 -12.36 33.08
N GLY A 420 -14.67 -11.60 32.71
CA GLY A 420 -16.06 -11.90 33.03
C GLY A 420 -16.69 -12.90 32.05
N ARG A 421 -17.13 -14.08 32.55
CA ARG A 421 -17.80 -15.09 31.68
C ARG A 421 -19.00 -14.50 30.91
N ALA A 422 -19.82 -13.68 31.57
CA ALA A 422 -21.00 -13.07 30.93
C ALA A 422 -20.62 -12.09 29.82
N GLU A 423 -19.52 -11.35 29.94
CA GLU A 423 -19.01 -10.44 28.91
C GLU A 423 -18.50 -11.23 27.72
N TRP A 424 -17.74 -12.30 27.99
CA TRP A 424 -17.22 -13.17 26.94
C TRP A 424 -18.32 -13.84 26.11
N GLU A 425 -19.39 -14.34 26.80
CA GLU A 425 -20.55 -14.91 26.09
C GLU A 425 -21.27 -13.87 25.22
N ARG A 426 -21.41 -12.63 25.68
CA ARG A 426 -21.96 -11.53 24.83
C ARG A 426 -21.12 -11.22 23.61
N VAL A 427 -19.80 -11.28 23.75
CA VAL A 427 -18.87 -11.12 22.60
C VAL A 427 -19.10 -12.24 21.59
N LYS A 428 -19.17 -13.48 22.02
CA LYS A 428 -19.42 -14.64 21.16
C LYS A 428 -20.77 -14.55 20.45
N GLU A 429 -21.83 -14.24 21.19
CA GLU A 429 -23.18 -14.09 20.62
C GLU A 429 -23.23 -12.98 19.56
N PHE A 430 -22.58 -11.84 19.82
CA PHE A 430 -22.49 -10.77 18.86
C PHE A 430 -21.70 -11.23 17.61
N SER A 431 -20.58 -11.92 17.82
CA SER A 431 -19.75 -12.48 16.77
C SER A 431 -20.56 -13.39 15.83
N SER A 432 -21.11 -14.48 16.35
CA SER A 432 -21.85 -15.47 15.56
C SER A 432 -22.99 -14.82 14.77
N ARG A 433 -23.68 -13.84 15.38
CA ARG A 433 -24.80 -13.15 14.73
C ARG A 433 -24.36 -12.32 13.53
N ILE A 434 -23.19 -11.66 13.56
CA ILE A 434 -22.77 -10.75 12.47
C ILE A 434 -21.83 -11.38 11.48
N THR A 435 -20.95 -12.29 11.90
CA THR A 435 -20.01 -12.99 11.01
C THR A 435 -20.55 -14.27 10.42
N GLY A 436 -21.60 -14.85 11.01
CA GLY A 436 -22.13 -16.16 10.62
C GLY A 436 -21.19 -17.33 10.99
N THR A 437 -20.13 -17.06 11.76
CA THR A 437 -19.14 -18.05 12.20
C THR A 437 -18.95 -17.98 13.71
N ASP A 438 -18.46 -19.06 14.28
CA ASP A 438 -18.06 -19.06 15.68
C ASP A 438 -16.76 -18.26 15.87
N LEU A 439 -16.63 -17.67 17.06
CA LEU A 439 -15.43 -16.94 17.41
C LEU A 439 -14.27 -17.92 17.62
N GLU A 440 -13.18 -17.71 16.88
CA GLU A 440 -11.93 -18.42 17.07
C GLU A 440 -11.05 -17.71 18.12
N LEU A 441 -10.70 -18.43 19.19
CA LEU A 441 -9.78 -17.95 20.22
C LEU A 441 -8.39 -18.54 19.95
N GLU A 442 -7.42 -17.69 19.72
CA GLU A 442 -6.02 -18.08 19.61
C GLU A 442 -5.25 -17.66 20.85
N ALA A 443 -4.48 -18.58 21.41
CA ALA A 443 -3.47 -18.26 22.41
C ALA A 443 -2.20 -17.77 21.69
N PHE A 444 -1.57 -16.75 22.26
CA PHE A 444 -0.28 -16.25 21.78
C PHE A 444 0.85 -17.15 22.26
#